data_97b965e9408fb3662f928f6ab9985eed
#
_entry.id   97b965e9408fb3662f928f6ab9985eed
#
_cell.length_a   1.000
_cell.length_b   1.000
_cell.length_c   1.000
_cell.angle_alpha   90.00
_cell.angle_beta   90.00
_cell.angle_gamma   90.00
#
_symmetry.space_group_name_H-M   'P 1'
#
loop_
_entity.id
_entity.type
_entity.pdbx_description
1 polymer ?
#
loop_
_entity_poly.entity_id
_entity_poly.type
_entity_poly.pdbx_seq_one_letter_code
_entity_poly.pdbx_strand_id
1 'polypeptide(L)'
;RRQRQMCIRDSNREIEKLWKVWCKKRNCDVTGTQSLNQILRMAVRRKKVDGGIIFVKRYTAGGVLPFKLQMFEVDELDASQVAPKHKGNRVVGGIEYNRYNAPVGYWIRQYTLDGMTTIDPIYLDANDVIFYFSKRRPSQLREMSDMSQTVTRIRDANEFMVAVSVKQRIEACLSVFIKRAIPTAGIGRGSAPSGPRHTYDGKTISPGMIKEMNVGDEIQVVNPQGQATDAASYIKLQQRLIGAGQGISYEATARDMSEANYSSARQGLIEDSMTYAEEDELLADVLDEIYETFIISAVLAGALNIRDFWRDKDRYFSHSFTKPPKDWIDPNKETVATKTALQTGQKTFKQIAAENGQDWRKQIDDTVSYTHLRAHETCADL
;
A
#
# COMPACT_ATOMS: atom_id res chain seq x y z
N ARG A 1 34.36 21.17 26.34
CA ARG A 1 33.01 21.20 25.70
C ARG A 1 33.08 21.28 24.16
N ARG A 2 33.83 22.21 23.54
CA ARG A 2 33.95 22.32 22.06
C ARG A 2 34.48 21.06 21.38
N GLN A 3 35.52 20.45 21.92
CA GLN A 3 36.11 19.20 21.37
C GLN A 3 35.13 18.02 21.43
N ARG A 4 34.35 17.91 22.50
CA ARG A 4 33.30 16.88 22.67
C ARG A 4 32.14 17.08 21.67
N GLN A 5 31.74 18.30 21.39
CA GLN A 5 30.72 18.62 20.38
C GLN A 5 31.21 18.34 18.93
N MET A 6 32.50 18.55 18.65
CA MET A 6 33.09 18.26 17.34
C MET A 6 33.16 16.75 17.06
N CYS A 7 33.61 15.94 18.04
CA CYS A 7 33.63 14.48 17.90
C CYS A 7 32.22 13.87 17.67
N ILE A 8 31.17 14.44 18.29
CA ILE A 8 29.80 13.99 18.10
C ILE A 8 29.30 14.30 16.69
N ARG A 9 29.62 15.47 16.18
CA ARG A 9 29.23 15.89 14.81
C ARG A 9 29.87 14.99 13.75
N ASP A 10 31.10 14.57 13.99
CA ASP A 10 31.82 13.69 13.07
C ASP A 10 31.25 12.26 13.13
N SER A 11 30.97 11.72 14.33
CA SER A 11 30.32 10.42 14.48
C SER A 11 28.95 10.36 13.82
N ASN A 12 28.12 11.40 13.97
CA ASN A 12 26.82 11.45 13.33
C ASN A 12 26.92 11.45 11.80
N ARG A 13 27.91 12.18 11.23
CA ARG A 13 28.14 12.17 9.78
C ARG A 13 28.59 10.80 9.28
N GLU A 14 29.42 10.10 10.04
CA GLU A 14 29.85 8.74 9.71
C GLU A 14 28.67 7.76 9.75
N ILE A 15 27.81 7.84 10.77
CA ILE A 15 26.57 7.05 10.89
C ILE A 15 25.66 7.31 9.69
N GLU A 16 25.41 8.58 9.34
CA GLU A 16 24.57 8.92 8.19
C GLU A 16 25.12 8.39 6.86
N LYS A 17 26.43 8.49 6.66
CA LYS A 17 27.09 7.94 5.45
C LYS A 17 26.94 6.42 5.39
N LEU A 18 27.19 5.74 6.49
CA LEU A 18 27.09 4.29 6.55
C LEU A 18 25.65 3.82 6.36
N TRP A 19 24.66 4.52 6.97
CA TRP A 19 23.24 4.27 6.78
C TRP A 19 22.82 4.38 5.32
N LYS A 20 23.22 5.45 4.62
CA LYS A 20 22.93 5.62 3.19
C LYS A 20 23.50 4.50 2.31
N VAL A 21 24.66 3.95 2.70
CA VAL A 21 25.25 2.82 1.99
C VAL A 21 24.55 1.52 2.36
N TRP A 22 24.20 1.33 3.63
CA TRP A 22 23.51 0.14 4.09
C TRP A 22 22.08 0.02 3.50
N CYS A 23 21.36 1.12 3.33
CA CYS A 23 20.03 1.13 2.72
C CYS A 23 19.96 0.63 1.26
N LYS A 24 21.12 0.42 0.61
CA LYS A 24 21.16 -0.10 -0.77
C LYS A 24 20.86 -1.60 -0.79
N LYS A 25 20.19 -2.06 -1.85
CA LYS A 25 19.68 -3.43 -2.00
C LYS A 25 20.64 -4.56 -1.62
N ARG A 26 21.94 -4.44 -1.95
CA ARG A 26 22.94 -5.47 -1.66
C ARG A 26 23.32 -5.57 -0.18
N ASN A 27 23.05 -4.53 0.59
CA ASN A 27 23.52 -4.40 1.97
C ASN A 27 22.39 -4.62 2.99
N CYS A 28 21.18 -4.15 2.72
CA CYS A 28 20.06 -4.24 3.66
C CYS A 28 19.16 -5.47 3.46
N ASP A 29 19.18 -6.05 2.27
CA ASP A 29 18.31 -7.18 1.91
C ASP A 29 19.12 -8.47 1.81
N VAL A 30 18.64 -9.55 2.45
CA VAL A 30 19.26 -10.87 2.35
C VAL A 30 19.28 -11.37 0.90
N THR A 31 18.20 -11.12 0.16
CA THR A 31 18.09 -11.51 -1.25
C THR A 31 18.89 -10.61 -2.18
N GLY A 32 19.29 -9.42 -1.71
CA GLY A 32 20.00 -8.42 -2.49
C GLY A 32 19.20 -7.78 -3.62
N THR A 33 17.87 -7.91 -3.60
CA THR A 33 16.98 -7.46 -4.69
C THR A 33 16.34 -6.11 -4.43
N GLN A 34 16.09 -5.76 -3.16
CA GLN A 34 15.35 -4.57 -2.76
C GLN A 34 16.17 -3.62 -1.89
N SER A 35 16.03 -2.32 -2.13
CA SER A 35 16.52 -1.30 -1.20
C SER A 35 15.57 -1.15 -0.01
N LEU A 36 16.03 -0.56 1.10
CA LEU A 36 15.20 -0.33 2.27
C LEU A 36 13.88 0.39 1.92
N ASN A 37 13.92 1.42 1.09
CA ASN A 37 12.72 2.13 0.66
C ASN A 37 11.74 1.23 -0.13
N GLN A 38 12.25 0.30 -0.92
CA GLN A 38 11.41 -0.66 -1.64
C GLN A 38 10.80 -1.68 -0.69
N ILE A 39 11.56 -2.17 0.28
CA ILE A 39 11.09 -3.05 1.36
C ILE A 39 9.96 -2.37 2.15
N LEU A 40 10.15 -1.13 2.59
CA LEU A 40 9.14 -0.39 3.35
C LEU A 40 7.85 -0.16 2.55
N ARG A 41 7.97 0.22 1.27
CA ARG A 41 6.80 0.35 0.39
C ARG A 41 6.04 -0.96 0.21
N MET A 42 6.77 -2.06 0.07
CA MET A 42 6.18 -3.39 0.00
C MET A 42 5.49 -3.74 1.33
N ALA A 43 6.13 -3.45 2.45
CA ALA A 43 5.61 -3.71 3.78
C ALA A 43 4.27 -3.01 4.03
N VAL A 44 4.18 -1.71 3.75
CA VAL A 44 2.92 -0.95 3.87
C VAL A 44 1.83 -1.54 2.97
N ARG A 45 2.19 -1.92 1.73
CA ARG A 45 1.23 -2.53 0.80
C ARG A 45 0.72 -3.89 1.30
N ARG A 46 1.63 -4.75 1.81
CA ARG A 46 1.24 -6.05 2.36
C ARG A 46 0.42 -5.92 3.63
N LYS A 47 0.80 -5.01 4.53
CA LYS A 47 0.00 -4.73 5.73
C LYS A 47 -1.44 -4.34 5.38
N LYS A 48 -1.65 -3.51 4.36
CA LYS A 48 -3.01 -3.13 3.93
C LYS A 48 -3.81 -4.32 3.39
N VAL A 49 -3.18 -5.19 2.60
CA VAL A 49 -3.85 -6.32 1.94
C VAL A 49 -3.96 -7.53 2.88
N ASP A 50 -2.84 -7.96 3.45
CA ASP A 50 -2.73 -9.20 4.21
C ASP A 50 -2.87 -8.97 5.73
N GLY A 51 -2.81 -7.69 6.15
CA GLY A 51 -2.92 -7.28 7.56
C GLY A 51 -1.58 -7.08 8.26
N GLY A 52 -0.49 -7.61 7.72
CA GLY A 52 0.85 -7.50 8.29
C GLY A 52 1.94 -8.06 7.40
N ILE A 53 3.16 -7.89 7.85
CA ILE A 53 4.36 -8.49 7.26
C ILE A 53 5.42 -8.67 8.36
N ILE A 54 6.29 -9.65 8.18
CA ILE A 54 7.30 -10.03 9.14
C ILE A 54 8.68 -9.67 8.60
N PHE A 55 9.42 -8.86 9.36
CA PHE A 55 10.83 -8.60 9.13
C PHE A 55 11.65 -9.47 10.07
N VAL A 56 12.61 -10.19 9.53
CA VAL A 56 13.53 -11.01 10.30
C VAL A 56 14.92 -10.43 10.19
N LYS A 57 15.54 -10.18 11.34
CA LYS A 57 16.91 -9.73 11.46
C LYS A 57 17.84 -10.90 11.16
N ARG A 58 18.65 -10.78 10.12
CA ARG A 58 19.63 -11.80 9.73
C ARG A 58 21.03 -11.24 9.79
N TYR A 59 21.97 -12.08 10.15
CA TYR A 59 23.39 -11.73 10.20
C TYR A 59 24.12 -12.66 9.24
N THR A 60 24.43 -12.14 8.04
CA THR A 60 25.06 -12.92 6.96
C THR A 60 26.35 -12.28 6.52
N ALA A 61 27.29 -13.11 6.07
CA ALA A 61 28.54 -12.63 5.47
C ALA A 61 28.25 -11.88 4.15
N GLY A 62 29.10 -10.88 3.86
CA GLY A 62 29.00 -10.07 2.65
C GLY A 62 28.16 -8.80 2.84
N GLY A 63 28.51 -7.75 2.11
CA GLY A 63 27.94 -6.41 2.28
C GLY A 63 28.77 -5.54 3.23
N VAL A 64 28.26 -4.33 3.50
CA VAL A 64 28.95 -3.35 4.36
C VAL A 64 28.85 -3.74 5.83
N LEU A 65 27.76 -4.37 6.22
CA LEU A 65 27.51 -4.90 7.56
C LEU A 65 26.94 -6.32 7.47
N PRO A 66 27.13 -7.14 8.52
CA PRO A 66 26.50 -8.46 8.60
C PRO A 66 24.98 -8.39 8.66
N PHE A 67 24.43 -7.35 9.30
CA PHE A 67 23.00 -7.16 9.50
C PHE A 67 22.26 -6.92 8.18
N LYS A 68 21.24 -7.72 7.93
CA LYS A 68 20.32 -7.63 6.79
C LYS A 68 18.92 -8.00 7.22
N LEU A 69 17.94 -7.56 6.43
CA LEU A 69 16.54 -7.88 6.61
C LEU A 69 16.12 -9.02 5.67
N GLN A 70 15.37 -9.97 6.20
CA GLN A 70 14.64 -10.98 5.43
C GLN A 70 13.15 -10.76 5.66
N MET A 71 12.36 -10.77 4.58
CA MET A 71 10.91 -10.54 4.65
C MET A 71 10.19 -11.87 4.54
N PHE A 72 9.11 -12.03 5.33
CA PHE A 72 8.17 -13.15 5.27
C PHE A 72 6.75 -12.63 5.24
N GLU A 73 5.89 -13.29 4.48
CA GLU A 73 4.46 -13.03 4.48
C GLU A 73 3.82 -13.63 5.74
N VAL A 74 2.68 -13.09 6.16
CA VAL A 74 1.96 -13.60 7.34
C VAL A 74 1.43 -15.02 7.12
N ASP A 75 1.22 -15.42 5.88
CA ASP A 75 0.80 -16.77 5.49
C ASP A 75 1.91 -17.81 5.66
N GLU A 76 3.16 -17.38 5.77
CA GLU A 76 4.31 -18.25 6.07
C GLU A 76 4.41 -18.63 7.55
N LEU A 77 3.60 -18.00 8.43
CA LEU A 77 3.45 -18.46 9.80
C LEU A 77 2.79 -19.83 9.85
N ASP A 78 3.40 -20.75 10.58
CA ASP A 78 2.86 -22.10 10.69
C ASP A 78 1.72 -22.21 11.72
N ALA A 79 0.50 -21.96 11.27
CA ALA A 79 -0.69 -22.06 12.11
C ALA A 79 -0.98 -23.50 12.61
N SER A 80 -0.32 -24.53 12.08
CA SER A 80 -0.49 -25.91 12.53
C SER A 80 0.22 -26.20 13.86
N GLN A 81 1.18 -25.34 14.23
CA GLN A 81 1.90 -25.47 15.50
C GLN A 81 0.99 -25.09 16.67
N VAL A 82 0.76 -26.04 17.55
CA VAL A 82 -0.07 -25.90 18.76
C VAL A 82 0.75 -26.00 20.03
N ALA A 83 1.90 -26.72 19.97
CA ALA A 83 2.75 -26.93 21.14
C ALA A 83 3.75 -25.78 21.29
N PRO A 84 3.78 -25.10 22.44
CA PRO A 84 4.78 -24.07 22.70
C PRO A 84 6.16 -24.67 22.92
N LYS A 85 7.21 -23.96 22.51
CA LYS A 85 8.58 -24.32 22.81
C LYS A 85 8.91 -24.13 24.30
N HIS A 86 8.35 -23.10 24.90
CA HIS A 86 8.59 -22.78 26.31
C HIS A 86 7.37 -23.17 27.16
N LYS A 87 7.62 -23.90 28.24
CA LYS A 87 6.59 -24.37 29.16
C LYS A 87 5.81 -23.20 29.78
N GLY A 88 4.48 -23.25 29.74
CA GLY A 88 3.61 -22.22 30.28
C GLY A 88 3.20 -21.14 29.28
N ASN A 89 3.73 -21.15 28.08
CA ASN A 89 3.30 -20.31 26.96
C ASN A 89 2.18 -20.98 26.17
N ARG A 90 1.56 -20.24 25.24
CA ARG A 90 0.58 -20.73 24.29
C ARG A 90 0.94 -20.33 22.87
N VAL A 91 0.54 -21.13 21.90
CA VAL A 91 0.73 -20.82 20.48
C VAL A 91 -0.61 -20.44 19.85
N VAL A 92 -0.63 -19.35 19.13
CA VAL A 92 -1.82 -18.90 18.39
C VAL A 92 -1.37 -18.51 16.97
N GLY A 93 -1.81 -19.28 15.98
CA GLY A 93 -1.54 -19.02 14.58
C GLY A 93 -0.04 -18.93 14.24
N GLY A 94 0.78 -19.81 14.82
CA GLY A 94 2.23 -19.85 14.57
C GLY A 94 3.07 -18.87 15.40
N ILE A 95 2.47 -18.15 16.34
CA ILE A 95 3.18 -17.25 17.25
C ILE A 95 3.04 -17.74 18.67
N GLU A 96 4.16 -17.87 19.37
CA GLU A 96 4.21 -18.23 20.78
C GLU A 96 4.10 -17.00 21.66
N TYR A 97 3.13 -17.02 22.59
CA TYR A 97 2.85 -15.92 23.52
C TYR A 97 3.04 -16.36 24.97
N ASN A 98 3.58 -15.46 25.76
CA ASN A 98 3.65 -15.64 27.20
C ASN A 98 2.30 -15.34 27.88
N ARG A 99 2.24 -15.46 29.23
CA ARG A 99 1.03 -15.20 30.01
C ARG A 99 0.48 -13.76 29.91
N TYR A 100 1.29 -12.82 29.43
CA TYR A 100 0.90 -11.40 29.23
C TYR A 100 0.52 -11.10 27.78
N ASN A 101 0.42 -12.10 26.92
CA ASN A 101 0.21 -11.95 25.48
C ASN A 101 1.34 -11.20 24.75
N ALA A 102 2.55 -11.20 25.31
CA ALA A 102 3.71 -10.74 24.59
C ALA A 102 4.25 -11.88 23.72
N PRO A 103 4.62 -11.63 22.45
CA PRO A 103 5.22 -12.64 21.58
C PRO A 103 6.61 -13.03 22.11
N VAL A 104 6.89 -14.33 22.09
CA VAL A 104 8.17 -14.91 22.52
C VAL A 104 8.92 -15.50 21.33
N GLY A 105 8.18 -16.00 20.34
CA GLY A 105 8.78 -16.52 19.13
C GLY A 105 7.75 -16.83 18.05
N TYR A 106 8.28 -17.13 16.89
CA TYR A 106 7.52 -17.30 15.65
C TYR A 106 7.90 -18.59 14.95
N TRP A 107 6.91 -19.37 14.55
CA TRP A 107 7.09 -20.59 13.77
C TRP A 107 6.87 -20.24 12.29
N ILE A 108 7.95 -20.30 11.48
CA ILE A 108 7.91 -20.01 10.05
C ILE A 108 7.96 -21.33 9.29
N ARG A 109 7.05 -21.49 8.33
CA ARG A 109 7.05 -22.64 7.41
C ARG A 109 8.27 -22.63 6.54
N GLN A 110 8.76 -23.83 6.30
CA GLN A 110 9.82 -24.06 5.32
C GLN A 110 9.31 -24.94 4.19
N TYR A 111 9.85 -24.73 3.03
CA TYR A 111 9.58 -25.53 1.84
C TYR A 111 10.87 -26.19 1.35
N THR A 112 10.73 -27.36 0.72
CA THR A 112 11.81 -27.99 -0.04
C THR A 112 12.22 -27.09 -1.21
N LEU A 113 13.41 -27.34 -1.77
CA LEU A 113 13.92 -26.54 -2.90
C LEU A 113 13.01 -26.54 -4.13
N ASP A 114 12.19 -27.57 -4.30
CA ASP A 114 11.16 -27.66 -5.32
C ASP A 114 9.86 -26.89 -4.99
N GLY A 115 9.74 -26.38 -3.77
CA GLY A 115 8.58 -25.63 -3.29
C GLY A 115 7.30 -26.45 -3.08
N MET A 116 7.37 -27.78 -3.25
CA MET A 116 6.19 -28.64 -3.21
C MET A 116 5.89 -29.26 -1.86
N THR A 117 6.91 -29.45 -1.03
CA THR A 117 6.77 -30.14 0.26
C THR A 117 7.17 -29.21 1.41
N THR A 118 6.36 -29.20 2.47
CA THR A 118 6.72 -28.51 3.71
C THR A 118 7.72 -29.35 4.51
N ILE A 119 8.73 -28.69 5.05
CA ILE A 119 9.70 -29.25 6.02
C ILE A 119 9.30 -28.75 7.40
N ASP A 120 9.92 -29.31 8.44
CA ASP A 120 9.72 -28.85 9.81
C ASP A 120 9.92 -27.33 9.91
N PRO A 121 8.99 -26.60 10.56
CA PRO A 121 9.06 -25.15 10.64
C PRO A 121 10.24 -24.69 11.48
N ILE A 122 10.80 -23.54 11.12
CA ILE A 122 11.85 -22.89 11.92
C ILE A 122 11.20 -22.03 13.01
N TYR A 123 11.73 -22.18 14.22
CA TYR A 123 11.42 -21.29 15.32
C TYR A 123 12.37 -20.09 15.34
N LEU A 124 11.84 -18.89 15.29
CA LEU A 124 12.57 -17.63 15.40
C LEU A 124 12.23 -16.98 16.74
N ASP A 125 13.25 -16.49 17.44
CA ASP A 125 13.05 -15.71 18.67
C ASP A 125 12.40 -14.36 18.36
N ALA A 126 11.54 -13.88 19.25
CA ALA A 126 10.86 -12.61 19.05
C ALA A 126 11.82 -11.41 18.95
N ASN A 127 13.01 -11.48 19.57
CA ASN A 127 14.03 -10.43 19.47
C ASN A 127 14.61 -10.28 18.06
N ASP A 128 14.54 -11.34 17.25
CA ASP A 128 15.01 -11.34 15.87
C ASP A 128 13.91 -10.99 14.86
N VAL A 129 12.69 -10.74 15.32
CA VAL A 129 11.51 -10.54 14.48
C VAL A 129 10.85 -9.21 14.79
N ILE A 130 10.61 -8.43 13.74
CA ILE A 130 9.75 -7.24 13.81
C ILE A 130 8.47 -7.57 13.07
N PHE A 131 7.35 -7.65 13.79
CA PHE A 131 6.06 -7.93 13.19
C PHE A 131 5.29 -6.62 12.98
N TYR A 132 5.25 -6.17 11.72
CA TYR A 132 4.57 -4.94 11.31
C TYR A 132 3.09 -5.21 11.03
N PHE A 133 2.22 -4.85 11.96
CA PHE A 133 0.77 -4.93 11.84
C PHE A 133 0.08 -3.94 12.78
N SER A 134 -1.19 -3.61 12.51
CA SER A 134 -1.99 -2.74 13.38
C SER A 134 -2.76 -3.54 14.42
N LYS A 135 -2.54 -3.26 15.69
CA LYS A 135 -3.31 -3.84 16.78
C LYS A 135 -4.53 -2.96 17.09
N ARG A 136 -5.72 -3.41 16.69
CA ARG A 136 -6.99 -2.67 16.85
C ARG A 136 -7.74 -3.00 18.14
N ARG A 137 -7.40 -4.12 18.81
CA ARG A 137 -8.01 -4.58 20.06
C ARG A 137 -6.94 -4.99 21.05
N PRO A 138 -7.11 -4.73 22.36
CA PRO A 138 -6.11 -5.13 23.37
C PRO A 138 -5.78 -6.63 23.35
N SER A 139 -6.78 -7.48 23.11
CA SER A 139 -6.64 -8.94 23.08
C SER A 139 -6.30 -9.51 21.70
N GLN A 140 -6.09 -8.66 20.70
CA GLN A 140 -5.71 -9.10 19.34
C GLN A 140 -4.29 -9.64 19.36
N LEU A 141 -4.11 -10.86 18.87
CA LEU A 141 -2.83 -11.58 18.82
C LEU A 141 -2.28 -11.70 17.40
N ARG A 142 -3.17 -11.73 16.41
CA ARG A 142 -2.81 -11.83 14.98
C ARG A 142 -3.26 -10.60 14.23
N GLU A 143 -2.64 -10.40 13.11
CA GLU A 143 -2.98 -9.34 12.14
C GLU A 143 -4.41 -9.50 11.60
N MET A 144 -4.93 -8.43 11.07
CA MET A 144 -6.18 -8.40 10.33
C MET A 144 -6.05 -7.42 9.18
N SER A 145 -6.39 -7.84 7.98
CA SER A 145 -6.34 -7.00 6.79
C SER A 145 -7.11 -5.70 7.00
N ASP A 146 -6.49 -4.59 6.64
CA ASP A 146 -7.16 -3.28 6.65
C ASP A 146 -8.32 -3.25 5.64
N MET A 147 -8.26 -4.08 4.60
CA MET A 147 -9.30 -4.20 3.58
C MET A 147 -10.47 -5.08 4.02
N SER A 148 -10.42 -5.73 5.18
CA SER A 148 -11.47 -6.65 5.66
C SER A 148 -12.87 -6.03 5.67
N GLN A 149 -12.98 -4.73 5.93
CA GLN A 149 -14.26 -3.99 5.96
C GLN A 149 -14.79 -3.64 4.56
N THR A 150 -13.93 -3.61 3.55
CA THR A 150 -14.27 -3.11 2.21
C THR A 150 -14.27 -4.18 1.12
N VAL A 151 -13.69 -5.35 1.40
CA VAL A 151 -13.53 -6.43 0.41
C VAL A 151 -14.85 -6.91 -0.19
N THR A 152 -15.91 -7.00 0.62
CA THR A 152 -17.25 -7.37 0.14
C THR A 152 -17.82 -6.33 -0.81
N ARG A 153 -17.64 -5.04 -0.50
CA ARG A 153 -18.07 -3.93 -1.37
C ARG A 153 -17.30 -3.87 -2.68
N ILE A 154 -16.00 -4.16 -2.63
CA ILE A 154 -15.16 -4.24 -3.84
C ILE A 154 -15.65 -5.38 -4.74
N ARG A 155 -15.96 -6.54 -4.16
CA ARG A 155 -16.54 -7.67 -4.88
C ARG A 155 -17.89 -7.29 -5.52
N ASP A 156 -18.81 -6.75 -4.73
CA ASP A 156 -20.13 -6.38 -5.19
C ASP A 156 -20.08 -5.32 -6.31
N ALA A 157 -19.20 -4.33 -6.18
CA ALA A 157 -18.95 -3.34 -7.24
C ALA A 157 -18.42 -3.99 -8.53
N ASN A 158 -17.51 -4.94 -8.42
CA ASN A 158 -16.96 -5.65 -9.57
C ASN A 158 -18.02 -6.54 -10.24
N GLU A 159 -18.79 -7.30 -9.48
CA GLU A 159 -19.88 -8.14 -9.99
C GLU A 159 -20.95 -7.28 -10.69
N PHE A 160 -21.28 -6.13 -10.12
CA PHE A 160 -22.20 -5.17 -10.73
C PHE A 160 -21.66 -4.64 -12.06
N MET A 161 -20.39 -4.23 -12.13
CA MET A 161 -19.76 -3.77 -13.39
C MET A 161 -19.78 -4.86 -14.47
N VAL A 162 -19.52 -6.11 -14.10
CA VAL A 162 -19.63 -7.24 -15.02
C VAL A 162 -21.05 -7.41 -15.51
N ALA A 163 -22.05 -7.38 -14.62
CA ALA A 163 -23.46 -7.51 -14.99
C ALA A 163 -23.93 -6.38 -15.93
N VAL A 164 -23.55 -5.13 -15.64
CA VAL A 164 -23.84 -3.98 -16.52
C VAL A 164 -23.17 -4.14 -17.89
N SER A 165 -21.92 -4.58 -17.92
CA SER A 165 -21.21 -4.84 -19.19
C SER A 165 -21.85 -5.94 -20.01
N VAL A 166 -22.34 -7.00 -19.36
CA VAL A 166 -23.10 -8.08 -20.04
C VAL A 166 -24.44 -7.54 -20.55
N LYS A 167 -25.17 -6.79 -19.72
CA LYS A 167 -26.43 -6.15 -20.13
C LYS A 167 -26.23 -5.27 -21.37
N GLN A 168 -25.25 -4.38 -21.36
CA GLN A 168 -24.94 -3.51 -22.52
C GLN A 168 -24.57 -4.30 -23.77
N ARG A 169 -23.83 -5.41 -23.64
CA ARG A 169 -23.52 -6.30 -24.75
C ARG A 169 -24.79 -6.95 -25.33
N ILE A 170 -25.72 -7.39 -24.48
CA ILE A 170 -26.99 -7.96 -24.91
C ILE A 170 -27.86 -6.90 -25.58
N GLU A 171 -27.91 -5.68 -25.04
CA GLU A 171 -28.63 -4.56 -25.63
C GLU A 171 -28.04 -4.13 -26.97
N ALA A 172 -26.73 -4.16 -27.14
CA ALA A 172 -26.06 -3.87 -28.40
C ALA A 172 -26.30 -4.98 -29.46
N CYS A 173 -26.48 -6.22 -29.02
CA CYS A 173 -26.91 -7.34 -29.88
C CYS A 173 -28.42 -7.41 -29.84
N LEU A 174 -29.14 -6.58 -30.60
CA LEU A 174 -30.61 -6.55 -30.70
C LEU A 174 -31.21 -7.97 -30.53
N SER A 175 -31.66 -8.31 -29.32
CA SER A 175 -32.30 -9.60 -29.07
C SER A 175 -33.73 -9.54 -29.53
N VAL A 176 -34.01 -10.20 -30.63
CA VAL A 176 -35.35 -10.27 -31.21
C VAL A 176 -35.95 -11.63 -30.90
N PHE A 177 -37.05 -11.65 -30.18
CA PHE A 177 -37.86 -12.85 -29.98
C PHE A 177 -38.99 -12.89 -31.01
N ILE A 178 -39.10 -14.02 -31.71
CA ILE A 178 -40.16 -14.25 -32.70
C ILE A 178 -41.29 -14.99 -31.99
N LYS A 179 -42.36 -14.29 -31.73
CA LYS A 179 -43.59 -14.86 -31.15
C LYS A 179 -44.43 -15.47 -32.29
N ARG A 180 -44.65 -16.78 -32.25
CA ARG A 180 -45.56 -17.42 -33.16
C ARG A 180 -46.98 -17.36 -32.66
N ALA A 181 -47.87 -16.68 -33.35
CA ALA A 181 -49.27 -16.83 -33.15
C ALA A 181 -49.70 -18.19 -33.75
N ILE A 182 -50.23 -19.08 -32.91
CA ILE A 182 -50.86 -20.29 -33.40
C ILE A 182 -52.10 -19.82 -34.18
N PRO A 183 -52.21 -20.13 -35.50
CA PRO A 183 -53.42 -19.79 -36.21
C PRO A 183 -54.57 -20.53 -35.53
N THR A 184 -55.54 -19.79 -35.01
CA THR A 184 -56.78 -20.37 -34.52
C THR A 184 -57.40 -21.07 -35.73
N ALA A 185 -57.35 -22.41 -35.73
CA ALA A 185 -57.98 -23.19 -36.79
C ALA A 185 -59.46 -22.88 -36.79
N GLY A 186 -59.87 -21.96 -37.61
CA GLY A 186 -61.27 -21.83 -37.99
C GLY A 186 -61.71 -23.14 -38.60
N ILE A 187 -62.86 -23.62 -38.15
CA ILE A 187 -63.49 -24.83 -38.71
C ILE A 187 -63.84 -24.50 -40.16
N GLY A 188 -62.93 -24.81 -41.08
CA GLY A 188 -63.07 -24.61 -42.51
C GLY A 188 -61.85 -25.18 -43.22
N ARG A 189 -62.08 -26.19 -44.08
CA ARG A 189 -61.09 -26.79 -44.97
C ARG A 189 -60.37 -25.68 -45.78
N GLY A 190 -59.17 -25.31 -45.33
CA GLY A 190 -58.24 -24.50 -46.10
C GLY A 190 -56.85 -25.07 -45.96
N SER A 191 -56.22 -25.38 -47.10
CA SER A 191 -54.88 -25.90 -47.20
C SER A 191 -53.88 -25.08 -46.38
N ALA A 192 -53.11 -25.74 -45.57
CA ALA A 192 -51.98 -25.11 -44.88
C ALA A 192 -51.06 -24.45 -45.91
N PRO A 193 -50.58 -23.23 -45.69
CA PRO A 193 -49.64 -22.60 -46.61
C PRO A 193 -48.36 -23.43 -46.69
N SER A 194 -48.13 -23.97 -47.91
CA SER A 194 -46.95 -24.79 -48.24
C SER A 194 -45.76 -23.89 -48.59
N GLY A 195 -45.23 -23.24 -47.62
CA GLY A 195 -43.97 -22.51 -47.72
C GLY A 195 -42.90 -23.15 -46.85
N PRO A 196 -41.62 -23.06 -47.20
CA PRO A 196 -40.57 -23.59 -46.38
C PRO A 196 -40.57 -22.85 -45.03
N ARG A 197 -40.86 -23.59 -43.94
CA ARG A 197 -40.77 -23.02 -42.56
C ARG A 197 -39.32 -22.83 -42.20
N HIS A 198 -38.95 -21.56 -41.95
CA HIS A 198 -37.62 -21.27 -41.44
C HIS A 198 -37.52 -21.70 -39.96
N THR A 199 -36.57 -22.58 -39.69
CA THR A 199 -36.21 -22.99 -38.30
C THR A 199 -35.16 -22.03 -37.81
N TYR A 200 -35.42 -21.41 -36.67
CA TYR A 200 -34.50 -20.41 -36.07
C TYR A 200 -33.56 -21.01 -35.02
N ASP A 201 -33.67 -22.29 -34.73
CA ASP A 201 -32.86 -22.98 -33.72
C ASP A 201 -31.37 -22.94 -34.07
N GLY A 202 -30.54 -22.57 -33.14
CA GLY A 202 -29.08 -22.58 -33.24
C GLY A 202 -28.47 -21.45 -34.08
N LYS A 203 -29.24 -20.43 -34.48
CA LYS A 203 -28.70 -19.28 -35.23
C LYS A 203 -28.29 -18.14 -34.32
N THR A 204 -27.05 -17.71 -34.45
CA THR A 204 -26.53 -16.50 -33.78
C THR A 204 -27.08 -15.25 -34.44
N ILE A 205 -27.49 -14.28 -33.62
CA ILE A 205 -27.93 -12.96 -34.09
C ILE A 205 -26.68 -12.08 -34.22
N SER A 206 -26.47 -11.49 -35.39
CA SER A 206 -25.42 -10.51 -35.63
C SER A 206 -25.98 -9.11 -35.72
N PRO A 207 -25.25 -8.07 -35.27
CA PRO A 207 -25.71 -6.68 -35.42
C PRO A 207 -26.02 -6.34 -36.90
N GLY A 208 -27.20 -5.71 -37.12
CA GLY A 208 -27.59 -5.31 -38.47
C GLY A 208 -28.20 -6.41 -39.35
N MET A 209 -28.51 -7.59 -38.81
CA MET A 209 -29.10 -8.69 -39.55
C MET A 209 -30.57 -8.42 -39.86
N ILE A 210 -30.94 -8.35 -41.15
CA ILE A 210 -32.32 -8.30 -41.65
C ILE A 210 -32.71 -9.70 -42.04
N LYS A 211 -33.79 -10.23 -41.52
CA LYS A 211 -34.27 -11.59 -41.82
C LYS A 211 -35.77 -11.60 -42.10
N GLU A 212 -36.17 -12.29 -43.15
CA GLU A 212 -37.55 -12.55 -43.47
C GLU A 212 -38.20 -13.49 -42.46
N MET A 213 -39.41 -13.23 -42.07
CA MET A 213 -40.18 -14.00 -41.10
C MET A 213 -41.28 -14.80 -41.76
N ASN A 214 -41.69 -15.88 -41.08
CA ASN A 214 -42.84 -16.63 -41.57
C ASN A 214 -44.14 -15.89 -41.32
N VAL A 215 -45.16 -16.15 -42.14
CA VAL A 215 -46.48 -15.58 -41.95
C VAL A 215 -47.05 -15.98 -40.59
N GLY A 216 -47.45 -14.98 -39.79
CA GLY A 216 -47.96 -15.18 -38.43
C GLY A 216 -46.91 -15.10 -37.33
N ASP A 217 -45.63 -14.86 -37.66
CA ASP A 217 -44.60 -14.57 -36.67
C ASP A 217 -44.58 -13.08 -36.33
N GLU A 218 -44.52 -12.76 -35.06
CA GLU A 218 -44.46 -11.40 -34.52
C GLU A 218 -43.12 -11.17 -33.84
N ILE A 219 -42.50 -10.04 -34.12
CA ILE A 219 -41.26 -9.65 -33.45
C ILE A 219 -41.57 -9.04 -32.10
N GLN A 220 -41.15 -9.64 -31.05
CA GLN A 220 -41.12 -9.03 -29.73
C GLN A 220 -39.67 -8.66 -29.37
N VAL A 221 -39.39 -7.37 -29.41
CA VAL A 221 -38.12 -6.86 -28.89
C VAL A 221 -38.19 -6.92 -27.36
N VAL A 222 -37.38 -7.77 -26.76
CA VAL A 222 -37.23 -7.71 -25.31
C VAL A 222 -36.29 -6.53 -25.01
N ASN A 223 -36.94 -5.43 -24.71
CA ASN A 223 -36.27 -4.29 -24.14
C ASN A 223 -36.23 -4.54 -22.62
N PRO A 224 -35.09 -4.85 -22.00
CA PRO A 224 -35.02 -4.98 -20.55
C PRO A 224 -35.18 -3.59 -19.94
N GLN A 225 -36.41 -3.09 -19.90
CA GLN A 225 -36.79 -1.89 -19.13
C GLN A 225 -36.76 -2.21 -17.62
N GLY A 226 -35.61 -2.63 -17.11
CA GLY A 226 -35.29 -2.40 -15.71
C GLY A 226 -34.94 -0.92 -15.61
N GLN A 227 -35.48 -0.23 -14.60
CA GLN A 227 -35.03 1.12 -14.27
C GLN A 227 -33.48 1.08 -14.39
N ALA A 228 -32.97 1.87 -15.33
CA ALA A 228 -31.54 2.06 -15.45
C ALA A 228 -31.13 2.78 -14.16
N THR A 229 -30.92 2.01 -13.09
CA THR A 229 -30.18 2.52 -11.95
C THR A 229 -28.95 3.12 -12.57
N ASP A 230 -28.78 4.41 -12.39
CA ASP A 230 -27.63 5.11 -12.94
C ASP A 230 -26.39 4.37 -12.48
N ALA A 231 -25.85 3.53 -13.37
CA ALA A 231 -24.73 2.63 -13.05
C ALA A 231 -23.52 3.44 -12.57
N ALA A 232 -23.35 4.65 -13.11
CA ALA A 232 -22.30 5.56 -12.70
C ALA A 232 -22.49 6.02 -11.25
N SER A 233 -23.70 6.41 -10.85
CA SER A 233 -24.01 6.82 -9.48
C SER A 233 -23.83 5.67 -8.48
N TYR A 234 -24.19 4.45 -8.85
CA TYR A 234 -23.99 3.28 -8.01
C TYR A 234 -22.49 2.99 -7.81
N ILE A 235 -21.71 2.97 -8.89
CA ILE A 235 -20.26 2.75 -8.83
C ILE A 235 -19.61 3.85 -7.96
N LYS A 236 -20.00 5.11 -8.17
CA LYS A 236 -19.50 6.25 -7.40
C LYS A 236 -19.83 6.11 -5.90
N LEU A 237 -21.05 5.67 -5.56
CA LEU A 237 -21.42 5.37 -4.18
C LEU A 237 -20.54 4.26 -3.58
N GLN A 238 -20.33 3.17 -4.31
CA GLN A 238 -19.46 2.08 -3.83
C GLN A 238 -18.01 2.55 -3.61
N GLN A 239 -17.45 3.35 -4.52
CA GLN A 239 -16.11 3.91 -4.38
C GLN A 239 -16.00 4.84 -3.15
N ARG A 240 -17.02 5.66 -2.88
CA ARG A 240 -17.10 6.49 -1.67
C ARG A 240 -17.11 5.64 -0.40
N LEU A 241 -17.89 4.57 -0.38
CA LEU A 241 -17.96 3.66 0.77
C LEU A 241 -16.68 2.85 0.97
N ILE A 242 -16.00 2.47 -0.12
CA ILE A 242 -14.69 1.82 -0.08
C ILE A 242 -13.65 2.81 0.48
N GLY A 243 -13.59 4.03 -0.03
CA GLY A 243 -12.70 5.08 0.46
C GLY A 243 -12.93 5.37 1.94
N ALA A 244 -14.18 5.59 2.35
CA ALA A 244 -14.53 5.81 3.75
C ALA A 244 -14.12 4.65 4.67
N GLY A 245 -14.26 3.39 4.21
CA GLY A 245 -13.82 2.20 4.95
C GLY A 245 -12.31 2.08 5.08
N GLN A 246 -11.54 2.75 4.21
CA GLN A 246 -10.08 2.82 4.27
C GLN A 246 -9.57 4.13 4.91
N GLY A 247 -10.47 5.04 5.32
CA GLY A 247 -10.11 6.35 5.82
C GLY A 247 -9.48 7.26 4.77
N ILE A 248 -9.87 7.09 3.49
CA ILE A 248 -9.31 7.84 2.35
C ILE A 248 -10.47 8.53 1.61
N SER A 249 -10.24 9.75 1.14
CA SER A 249 -11.20 10.52 0.36
C SER A 249 -11.62 9.81 -0.94
N TYR A 250 -12.80 10.18 -1.46
CA TYR A 250 -13.28 9.66 -2.75
C TYR A 250 -12.30 10.00 -3.87
N GLU A 251 -11.83 11.23 -3.90
CA GLU A 251 -10.89 11.74 -4.90
C GLU A 251 -9.58 10.93 -4.93
N ALA A 252 -9.06 10.57 -3.76
CA ALA A 252 -7.87 9.73 -3.66
C ALA A 252 -8.14 8.27 -4.07
N THR A 253 -9.34 7.75 -3.73
CA THR A 253 -9.72 6.36 -4.03
C THR A 253 -10.02 6.16 -5.52
N ALA A 254 -10.85 7.04 -6.11
CA ALA A 254 -11.30 6.95 -7.50
C ALA A 254 -10.36 7.66 -8.48
N ARG A 255 -9.47 8.55 -7.98
CA ARG A 255 -8.67 9.50 -8.77
C ARG A 255 -9.53 10.37 -9.70
N ASP A 256 -10.74 10.66 -9.25
CA ASP A 256 -11.70 11.47 -9.97
C ASP A 256 -11.82 12.84 -9.31
N MET A 257 -11.35 13.87 -10.02
CA MET A 257 -11.38 15.27 -9.59
C MET A 257 -12.46 16.08 -10.31
N SER A 258 -13.35 15.44 -11.07
CA SER A 258 -14.34 16.12 -11.94
C SER A 258 -15.32 17.02 -11.18
N GLU A 259 -15.67 16.67 -9.95
CA GLU A 259 -16.57 17.45 -9.08
C GLU A 259 -15.83 18.19 -7.95
N ALA A 260 -14.49 18.05 -7.87
CA ALA A 260 -13.72 18.67 -6.82
C ALA A 260 -13.43 20.15 -7.15
N ASN A 261 -13.66 21.03 -6.18
CA ASN A 261 -13.12 22.38 -6.20
C ASN A 261 -11.85 22.45 -5.32
N TYR A 262 -11.12 23.56 -5.41
CA TYR A 262 -9.88 23.75 -4.63
C TYR A 262 -10.06 23.52 -3.12
N SER A 263 -11.17 24.00 -2.56
CA SER A 263 -11.42 23.89 -1.11
C SER A 263 -11.75 22.46 -0.71
N SER A 264 -12.59 21.75 -1.48
CA SER A 264 -12.94 20.35 -1.20
C SER A 264 -11.75 19.41 -1.41
N ALA A 265 -10.97 19.61 -2.48
CA ALA A 265 -9.74 18.85 -2.72
C ALA A 265 -8.71 19.04 -1.59
N ARG A 266 -8.56 20.28 -1.10
CA ARG A 266 -7.67 20.57 0.04
C ARG A 266 -8.16 19.91 1.33
N GLN A 267 -9.47 19.97 1.60
CA GLN A 267 -10.05 19.32 2.78
C GLN A 267 -9.83 17.80 2.72
N GLY A 268 -10.08 17.16 1.57
CA GLY A 268 -9.83 15.73 1.38
C GLY A 268 -8.36 15.36 1.65
N LEU A 269 -7.40 16.14 1.13
CA LEU A 269 -5.98 15.92 1.39
C LEU A 269 -5.59 16.08 2.87
N ILE A 270 -6.25 17.00 3.61
CA ILE A 270 -6.01 17.13 5.05
C ILE A 270 -6.50 15.90 5.80
N GLU A 271 -7.72 15.43 5.48
CA GLU A 271 -8.29 14.22 6.09
C GLU A 271 -7.46 12.97 5.75
N ASP A 272 -7.09 12.78 4.49
CA ASP A 272 -6.21 11.71 4.05
C ASP A 272 -4.86 11.75 4.79
N SER A 273 -4.32 12.94 5.05
CA SER A 273 -3.06 13.11 5.76
C SER A 273 -3.11 12.64 7.21
N MET A 274 -4.28 12.65 7.85
CA MET A 274 -4.46 12.10 9.20
C MET A 274 -4.34 10.57 9.18
N THR A 275 -5.00 9.91 8.20
CA THR A 275 -4.88 8.47 8.01
C THR A 275 -3.44 8.04 7.69
N TYR A 276 -2.74 8.83 6.86
CA TYR A 276 -1.34 8.54 6.55
C TYR A 276 -0.43 8.76 7.76
N ALA A 277 -0.76 9.71 8.65
CA ALA A 277 0.04 9.95 9.85
C ALA A 277 0.01 8.77 10.83
N GLU A 278 -1.12 8.08 10.96
CA GLU A 278 -1.23 6.84 11.77
C GLU A 278 -0.33 5.73 11.21
N GLU A 279 -0.28 5.58 9.89
CA GLU A 279 0.58 4.60 9.23
C GLU A 279 2.06 4.97 9.34
N ASP A 280 2.38 6.28 9.24
CA ASP A 280 3.74 6.79 9.40
C ASP A 280 4.27 6.54 10.82
N GLU A 281 3.43 6.71 11.86
CA GLU A 281 3.80 6.45 13.25
C GLU A 281 4.15 4.96 13.45
N LEU A 282 3.28 4.07 12.97
CA LEU A 282 3.51 2.63 13.06
C LEU A 282 4.77 2.19 12.28
N LEU A 283 5.03 2.82 11.13
CA LEU A 283 6.23 2.55 10.33
C LEU A 283 7.49 3.12 11.00
N ALA A 284 7.38 4.23 11.73
CA ALA A 284 8.48 4.82 12.47
C ALA A 284 8.99 3.85 13.55
N ASP A 285 8.10 3.18 14.30
CA ASP A 285 8.48 2.18 15.30
C ASP A 285 9.32 1.04 14.69
N VAL A 286 8.93 0.58 13.49
CA VAL A 286 9.70 -0.44 12.74
C VAL A 286 11.08 0.09 12.34
N LEU A 287 11.12 1.33 11.84
CA LEU A 287 12.37 1.97 11.44
C LEU A 287 13.31 2.23 12.61
N ASP A 288 12.77 2.59 13.76
CA ASP A 288 13.53 2.80 15.00
C ASP A 288 14.25 1.50 15.39
N GLU A 289 13.53 0.38 15.40
CA GLU A 289 14.10 -0.93 15.73
C GLU A 289 15.14 -1.40 14.70
N ILE A 290 14.91 -1.15 13.42
CA ILE A 290 15.86 -1.42 12.34
C ILE A 290 17.14 -0.57 12.53
N TYR A 291 16.96 0.72 12.85
CA TYR A 291 18.06 1.65 13.01
C TYR A 291 18.92 1.32 14.24
N GLU A 292 18.31 1.00 15.38
CA GLU A 292 19.02 0.55 16.57
C GLU A 292 19.84 -0.70 16.30
N THR A 293 19.24 -1.69 15.64
CA THR A 293 19.92 -2.92 15.24
C THR A 293 21.09 -2.65 14.26
N PHE A 294 20.89 -1.72 13.32
CA PHE A 294 21.91 -1.27 12.40
C PHE A 294 23.11 -0.67 13.13
N ILE A 295 22.90 0.25 14.08
CA ILE A 295 23.97 0.88 14.84
C ILE A 295 24.72 -0.15 15.67
N ILE A 296 24.00 -1.01 16.39
CA ILE A 296 24.61 -2.09 17.18
C ILE A 296 25.49 -2.97 16.29
N SER A 297 24.98 -3.40 15.16
CA SER A 297 25.72 -4.23 14.20
C SER A 297 26.94 -3.49 13.64
N ALA A 298 26.83 -2.20 13.37
CA ALA A 298 27.95 -1.41 12.84
C ALA A 298 29.08 -1.22 13.84
N VAL A 299 28.75 -1.04 15.12
CA VAL A 299 29.74 -0.96 16.21
C VAL A 299 30.41 -2.31 16.45
N LEU A 300 29.62 -3.40 16.49
CA LEU A 300 30.14 -4.74 16.68
C LEU A 300 31.04 -5.21 15.52
N ALA A 301 30.70 -4.83 14.30
CA ALA A 301 31.50 -5.12 13.10
C ALA A 301 32.73 -4.21 12.96
N GLY A 302 32.93 -3.23 13.85
CA GLY A 302 34.03 -2.28 13.78
C GLY A 302 33.93 -1.25 12.66
N ALA A 303 32.77 -1.17 11.98
CA ALA A 303 32.51 -0.20 10.91
C ALA A 303 32.31 1.22 11.47
N LEU A 304 31.89 1.33 12.73
CA LEU A 304 31.79 2.58 13.49
C LEU A 304 32.66 2.47 14.75
N ASN A 305 33.63 3.35 14.87
CA ASN A 305 34.52 3.40 16.04
C ASN A 305 34.02 4.44 17.05
N ILE A 306 33.04 4.05 17.87
CA ILE A 306 32.42 4.90 18.87
C ILE A 306 32.85 4.40 20.26
N ARG A 307 33.83 5.06 20.88
CA ARG A 307 34.43 4.62 22.15
C ARG A 307 33.44 4.53 23.32
N ASP A 308 32.48 5.45 23.41
CA ASP A 308 31.52 5.55 24.53
C ASP A 308 30.16 4.94 24.22
N PHE A 309 30.02 4.17 23.12
CA PHE A 309 28.72 3.66 22.66
C PHE A 309 27.98 2.86 23.73
N TRP A 310 28.66 1.88 24.34
CA TRP A 310 28.03 0.99 25.33
C TRP A 310 27.66 1.69 26.64
N ARG A 311 28.24 2.87 26.89
CA ARG A 311 27.95 3.67 28.09
C ARG A 311 26.73 4.59 27.90
N ASP A 312 26.46 5.03 26.69
CA ASP A 312 25.42 6.02 26.38
C ASP A 312 24.78 5.71 25.02
N LYS A 313 24.10 4.54 24.94
CA LYS A 313 23.46 4.05 23.69
C LYS A 313 22.36 5.00 23.21
N ASP A 314 21.49 5.46 24.12
CA ASP A 314 20.30 6.26 23.81
C ASP A 314 20.64 7.52 23.01
N ARG A 315 21.81 8.06 23.26
CA ARG A 315 22.31 9.22 22.54
C ARG A 315 22.55 8.95 21.06
N TYR A 316 23.01 7.74 20.71
CA TYR A 316 23.29 7.36 19.33
C TYR A 316 22.05 6.79 18.65
N PHE A 317 21.08 6.31 19.41
CA PHE A 317 19.77 5.89 18.93
C PHE A 317 18.86 7.08 18.62
N SER A 318 19.11 8.25 19.21
CA SER A 318 18.35 9.45 18.91
C SER A 318 18.54 9.87 17.45
N HIS A 319 17.47 9.77 16.66
CA HIS A 319 17.44 10.10 15.25
C HIS A 319 16.09 10.70 14.84
N SER A 320 15.97 11.12 13.61
CA SER A 320 14.70 11.52 13.01
C SER A 320 14.73 11.22 11.52
N PHE A 321 13.66 10.68 11.01
CA PHE A 321 13.48 10.45 9.58
C PHE A 321 12.80 11.64 8.94
N THR A 322 13.35 12.11 7.80
CA THR A 322 12.72 13.13 6.99
C THR A 322 11.68 12.46 6.10
N LYS A 323 10.43 12.88 6.23
CA LYS A 323 9.33 12.38 5.39
C LYS A 323 9.48 12.87 3.94
N PRO A 324 8.93 12.16 2.95
CA PRO A 324 8.83 12.68 1.59
C PRO A 324 8.14 14.05 1.58
N PRO A 325 8.53 14.96 0.68
CA PRO A 325 7.89 16.26 0.58
C PRO A 325 6.41 16.09 0.24
N LYS A 326 5.58 17.00 0.77
CA LYS A 326 4.20 17.12 0.33
C LYS A 326 4.16 18.00 -0.90
N ASP A 327 3.53 17.52 -1.98
CA ASP A 327 3.32 18.35 -3.17
C ASP A 327 2.37 19.51 -2.86
N TRP A 328 2.69 20.68 -3.38
CA TRP A 328 1.89 21.87 -3.19
C TRP A 328 0.80 21.96 -4.25
N ILE A 329 -0.42 22.29 -3.82
CA ILE A 329 -1.55 22.52 -4.74
C ILE A 329 -1.40 23.91 -5.39
N ASP A 330 -1.02 24.91 -4.59
CA ASP A 330 -0.77 26.28 -5.04
C ASP A 330 0.57 26.77 -4.50
N PRO A 331 1.65 26.68 -5.30
CA PRO A 331 3.00 27.02 -4.85
C PRO A 331 3.12 28.47 -4.35
N ASN A 332 2.37 29.41 -4.94
CA ASN A 332 2.45 30.83 -4.54
C ASN A 332 1.87 31.05 -3.16
N LYS A 333 0.66 30.54 -2.89
CA LYS A 333 0.01 30.68 -1.58
C LYS A 333 0.80 29.97 -0.48
N GLU A 334 1.33 28.80 -0.77
CA GLU A 334 2.11 28.02 0.19
C GLU A 334 3.46 28.66 0.50
N THR A 335 4.12 29.24 -0.51
CA THR A 335 5.37 30.00 -0.31
C THR A 335 5.15 31.24 0.56
N VAL A 336 4.07 31.99 0.33
CA VAL A 336 3.71 33.16 1.14
C VAL A 336 3.37 32.73 2.57
N ALA A 337 2.58 31.66 2.76
CA ALA A 337 2.25 31.13 4.07
C ALA A 337 3.50 30.66 4.85
N THR A 338 4.42 29.97 4.16
CA THR A 338 5.68 29.50 4.73
C THR A 338 6.58 30.66 5.13
N LYS A 339 6.70 31.70 4.29
CA LYS A 339 7.43 32.93 4.61
C LYS A 339 6.85 33.61 5.85
N THR A 340 5.53 33.74 5.91
CA THR A 340 4.84 34.36 7.06
C THR A 340 5.05 33.54 8.34
N ALA A 341 4.90 32.21 8.27
CA ALA A 341 5.12 31.32 9.41
C ALA A 341 6.57 31.41 9.94
N LEU A 342 7.55 31.55 9.08
CA LEU A 342 8.96 31.75 9.44
C LEU A 342 9.15 33.12 10.11
N GLN A 343 8.59 34.19 9.54
CA GLN A 343 8.70 35.55 10.07
C GLN A 343 8.01 35.72 11.42
N THR A 344 6.88 35.04 11.64
CA THR A 344 6.13 35.08 12.91
C THR A 344 6.66 34.10 13.96
N GLY A 345 7.67 33.29 13.62
CA GLY A 345 8.24 32.30 14.52
C GLY A 345 7.35 31.06 14.76
N GLN A 346 6.27 30.91 14.00
CA GLN A 346 5.38 29.72 14.08
C GLN A 346 6.08 28.45 13.59
N LYS A 347 7.00 28.59 12.63
CA LYS A 347 7.83 27.49 12.13
C LYS A 347 9.29 27.87 12.11
N THR A 348 10.14 26.89 12.41
CA THR A 348 11.59 27.02 12.26
C THR A 348 12.04 26.65 10.86
N PHE A 349 13.19 27.15 10.42
CA PHE A 349 13.79 26.76 9.13
C PHE A 349 14.00 25.24 9.02
N LYS A 350 14.40 24.60 10.15
CA LYS A 350 14.54 23.13 10.23
C LYS A 350 13.22 22.39 9.95
N GLN A 351 12.11 22.88 10.48
CA GLN A 351 10.77 22.28 10.25
C GLN A 351 10.34 22.45 8.79
N ILE A 352 10.55 23.64 8.22
CA ILE A 352 10.21 23.90 6.81
C ILE A 352 11.06 23.03 5.86
N ALA A 353 12.36 22.91 6.12
CA ALA A 353 13.21 22.03 5.33
C ALA A 353 12.77 20.56 5.41
N ALA A 354 12.39 20.10 6.61
CA ALA A 354 11.87 18.74 6.81
C ALA A 354 10.53 18.50 6.08
N GLU A 355 9.61 19.46 6.10
CA GLU A 355 8.34 19.41 5.35
C GLU A 355 8.58 19.32 3.84
N ASN A 356 9.65 19.94 3.35
CA ASN A 356 10.07 19.89 1.95
C ASN A 356 10.96 18.67 1.63
N GLY A 357 11.10 17.72 2.55
CA GLY A 357 11.92 16.54 2.34
C GLY A 357 13.42 16.80 2.25
N GLN A 358 13.89 17.94 2.74
CA GLN A 358 15.29 18.37 2.65
C GLN A 358 15.97 18.38 4.00
N ASP A 359 17.27 18.08 4.02
CA ASP A 359 18.11 18.31 5.19
C ASP A 359 18.46 19.80 5.26
N TRP A 360 18.01 20.47 6.31
CA TRP A 360 18.24 21.89 6.52
C TRP A 360 19.71 22.29 6.54
N ARG A 361 20.60 21.40 7.01
CA ARG A 361 22.06 21.65 7.03
C ARG A 361 22.63 21.67 5.64
N LYS A 362 22.26 20.65 4.84
CA LYS A 362 22.66 20.57 3.43
C LYS A 362 22.15 21.78 2.66
N GLN A 363 20.91 22.20 2.90
CA GLN A 363 20.32 23.37 2.26
C GLN A 363 21.07 24.65 2.61
N ILE A 364 21.51 24.82 3.86
CA ILE A 364 22.36 25.97 4.25
C ILE A 364 23.73 25.89 3.57
N ASP A 365 24.39 24.73 3.60
CA ASP A 365 25.70 24.55 2.97
C ASP A 365 25.63 24.85 1.45
N ASP A 366 24.60 24.36 0.78
CA ASP A 366 24.35 24.63 -0.64
C ASP A 366 24.09 26.15 -0.88
N THR A 367 23.28 26.81 -0.02
CA THR A 367 22.97 28.23 -0.15
C THR A 367 24.22 29.12 0.07
N VAL A 368 25.04 28.78 1.07
CA VAL A 368 26.30 29.48 1.34
C VAL A 368 27.27 29.31 0.17
N SER A 369 27.38 28.12 -0.40
CA SER A 369 28.18 27.85 -1.59
C SER A 369 27.73 28.70 -2.79
N TYR A 370 26.39 28.81 -2.99
CA TYR A 370 25.83 29.67 -4.06
C TYR A 370 26.14 31.14 -3.86
N THR A 371 26.08 31.65 -2.63
CA THR A 371 26.40 33.06 -2.35
C THR A 371 27.88 33.38 -2.59
N HIS A 372 28.77 32.44 -2.27
CA HIS A 372 30.19 32.57 -2.56
C HIS A 372 30.50 32.54 -4.06
N LEU A 373 29.89 31.65 -4.84
CA LEU A 373 30.01 31.59 -6.30
C LEU A 373 29.54 32.89 -6.94
N ARG A 374 28.39 33.43 -6.54
CA ARG A 374 27.84 34.69 -7.06
C ARG A 374 28.67 35.88 -6.68
N ALA A 375 29.30 35.92 -5.51
CA ALA A 375 30.24 36.95 -5.12
C ALA A 375 31.53 36.91 -5.97
N HIS A 376 32.00 35.74 -6.36
CA HIS A 376 33.14 35.59 -7.26
C HIS A 376 32.84 36.02 -8.71
N GLU A 377 31.63 35.70 -9.22
CA GLU A 377 31.20 36.14 -10.55
C GLU A 377 31.08 37.67 -10.63
N THR A 378 30.50 38.31 -9.60
CA THR A 378 30.40 39.77 -9.55
C THR A 378 31.75 40.51 -9.35
N CYS A 379 32.78 39.83 -8.82
CA CYS A 379 34.14 40.38 -8.73
C CYS A 379 34.98 40.13 -9.99
N ALA A 380 34.56 39.23 -10.88
CA ALA A 380 35.25 39.00 -12.16
C ALA A 380 34.77 39.93 -13.28
N ASP A 381 33.61 40.58 -13.09
CA ASP A 381 33.01 41.53 -14.02
C ASP A 381 33.32 43.02 -13.66
N LEU A 382 34.15 43.28 -12.65
CA LEU A 382 34.73 44.57 -12.29
C LEU A 382 36.25 44.60 -12.57
#